data_a5796c6d7a45d5677e2a33f5d2cdfd57
#
_entry.id   a5796c6d7a45d5677e2a33f5d2cdfd57
#
_cell.length_a   1.000
_cell.length_b   1.000
_cell.length_c   1.000
_cell.angle_alpha   90.00
_cell.angle_beta   90.00
_cell.angle_gamma   90.00
#
_symmetry.space_group_name_H-M   'P 1'
#
loop_
_entity.id
_entity.type
_entity.pdbx_description
1 polymer ?
#
loop_
_entity_poly.entity_id
_entity_poly.type
_entity_poly.pdbx_seq_one_letter_code
_entity_poly.pdbx_strand_id
1 'polypeptide(L)'
;MIEIAITANDSGRRLDRFLRKYLPGASLGEIYRIIRKDVKVDSKRRSESYILNEGEILALYLSDETLAKFGAAGIGGTSSGVRDRSKGRGKAKRNFTVVYEDDAVLAAGKPFGLLTHGDSREKKDHLANQVKDYLIETGAYDPRNEKVFAPAPVNRLDRNTTGIVLFGKTSAALRELTRIIRDDELRKFYMTIACGEIKEPLYLSGELVKDEAANKVRIVDAGASAGGDKSRHVETIVRPLEALRFGDGLSATLCEVELVTGRSHQIRAHLASTGHPLIGDSKYACEVRSSAGLARAVNRYVKERFGLSTQLLHAGRIEFRESVSASDVLGYLAGRTVTAALPQRFSAIGRGLGGARDQITS
;
A
#
# COMPACT_ATOMS: atom_id res chain seq x y z
N MET A 1 -4.39 24.51 -30.08
CA MET A 1 -3.44 24.89 -29.01
C MET A 1 -4.17 24.77 -27.70
N ILE A 2 -3.56 24.11 -26.72
CA ILE A 2 -4.10 23.98 -25.36
C ILE A 2 -3.12 24.56 -24.37
N GLU A 3 -3.62 25.38 -23.46
CA GLU A 3 -2.87 25.89 -22.32
C GLU A 3 -3.24 25.15 -21.04
N ILE A 4 -2.24 24.75 -20.30
CA ILE A 4 -2.37 24.03 -19.03
C ILE A 4 -1.66 24.85 -17.97
N ALA A 5 -2.41 25.40 -17.02
CA ALA A 5 -1.84 26.00 -15.84
C ALA A 5 -1.28 24.90 -14.93
N ILE A 6 -0.02 25.04 -14.53
CA ILE A 6 0.62 24.09 -13.61
C ILE A 6 0.16 24.40 -12.20
N THR A 7 -0.55 23.46 -11.60
CA THR A 7 -1.04 23.57 -10.22
C THR A 7 0.07 23.22 -9.22
N ALA A 8 -0.14 23.51 -7.93
CA ALA A 8 0.74 23.08 -6.84
C ALA A 8 1.00 21.56 -6.89
N ASN A 9 -0.02 20.76 -7.23
CA ASN A 9 0.07 19.32 -7.33
C ASN A 9 0.82 18.81 -8.58
N ASP A 10 0.90 19.62 -9.63
CA ASP A 10 1.63 19.28 -10.86
C ASP A 10 3.06 19.82 -10.86
N SER A 11 3.37 20.78 -9.98
CA SER A 11 4.70 21.37 -9.82
C SER A 11 5.74 20.37 -9.29
N GLY A 12 7.03 20.70 -9.47
CA GLY A 12 8.15 19.86 -9.04
C GLY A 12 8.32 18.58 -9.88
N ARG A 13 7.61 18.45 -11.01
CA ARG A 13 7.73 17.33 -11.95
C ARG A 13 8.58 17.71 -13.15
N ARG A 14 9.31 16.74 -13.65
CA ARG A 14 9.97 16.88 -14.96
C ARG A 14 8.90 16.95 -16.06
N LEU A 15 9.15 17.80 -17.04
CA LEU A 15 8.27 18.02 -18.20
C LEU A 15 7.95 16.71 -18.95
N ASP A 16 8.95 15.84 -19.18
CA ASP A 16 8.73 14.55 -19.82
C ASP A 16 7.79 13.64 -19.02
N ARG A 17 7.93 13.61 -17.69
CA ARG A 17 7.09 12.80 -16.81
C ARG A 17 5.66 13.34 -16.72
N PHE A 18 5.50 14.67 -16.75
CA PHE A 18 4.19 15.31 -16.79
C PHE A 18 3.46 14.92 -18.08
N LEU A 19 4.11 15.11 -19.23
CA LEU A 19 3.50 14.81 -20.54
C LEU A 19 3.20 13.33 -20.75
N ARG A 20 4.03 12.41 -20.22
CA ARG A 20 3.72 10.97 -20.27
C ARG A 20 2.43 10.59 -19.54
N LYS A 21 2.09 11.30 -18.47
CA LYS A 21 0.81 11.10 -17.76
C LYS A 21 -0.34 11.81 -18.46
N TYR A 22 -0.07 12.98 -19.02
CA TYR A 22 -1.07 13.78 -19.72
C TYR A 22 -1.48 13.15 -21.07
N LEU A 23 -0.53 12.49 -21.75
CA LEU A 23 -0.67 11.82 -23.05
C LEU A 23 -0.34 10.32 -22.90
N PRO A 24 -1.17 9.51 -22.22
CA PRO A 24 -0.82 8.13 -21.85
C PRO A 24 -0.67 7.19 -23.05
N GLY A 25 -1.25 7.55 -24.22
CA GLY A 25 -1.11 6.79 -25.46
C GLY A 25 0.15 7.10 -26.27
N ALA A 26 0.94 8.09 -25.87
CA ALA A 26 2.17 8.45 -26.59
C ALA A 26 3.37 7.63 -26.09
N SER A 27 4.17 7.11 -27.01
CA SER A 27 5.45 6.48 -26.72
C SER A 27 6.47 7.51 -26.22
N LEU A 28 7.56 7.04 -25.57
CA LEU A 28 8.60 7.92 -25.04
C LEU A 28 9.26 8.76 -26.16
N GLY A 29 9.47 8.18 -27.33
CA GLY A 29 10.03 8.88 -28.50
C GLY A 29 9.10 9.98 -29.02
N GLU A 30 7.77 9.73 -29.02
CA GLU A 30 6.77 10.73 -29.38
C GLU A 30 6.74 11.86 -28.35
N ILE A 31 6.80 11.58 -27.06
CA ILE A 31 6.89 12.59 -25.99
C ILE A 31 8.10 13.50 -26.20
N TYR A 32 9.29 12.97 -26.45
CA TYR A 32 10.49 13.76 -26.69
C TYR A 32 10.39 14.62 -27.97
N ARG A 33 9.77 14.06 -29.04
CA ARG A 33 9.50 14.84 -30.26
C ARG A 33 8.54 16.00 -29.99
N ILE A 34 7.45 15.75 -29.24
CA ILE A 34 6.46 16.75 -28.86
C ILE A 34 7.13 17.84 -28.03
N ILE A 35 7.94 17.53 -27.03
CA ILE A 35 8.64 18.52 -26.20
C ILE A 35 9.49 19.46 -27.07
N ARG A 36 10.21 18.92 -28.03
CA ARG A 36 11.11 19.72 -28.88
C ARG A 36 10.38 20.60 -29.88
N LYS A 37 9.23 20.15 -30.40
CA LYS A 37 8.53 20.84 -31.49
C LYS A 37 7.29 21.63 -31.06
N ASP A 38 6.50 21.02 -30.16
CA ASP A 38 5.11 21.38 -29.95
C ASP A 38 4.81 21.83 -28.52
N VAL A 39 5.84 22.11 -27.69
CA VAL A 39 5.69 22.50 -26.29
C VAL A 39 6.45 23.79 -25.99
N LYS A 40 5.79 24.68 -25.25
CA LYS A 40 6.43 25.81 -24.57
C LYS A 40 5.93 25.92 -23.15
N VAL A 41 6.81 26.36 -22.25
CA VAL A 41 6.47 26.71 -20.86
C VAL A 41 6.77 28.24 -20.72
N ASP A 42 5.76 29.01 -20.36
CA ASP A 42 5.81 30.49 -20.34
C ASP A 42 6.41 31.05 -21.63
N SER A 43 5.86 30.62 -22.77
CA SER A 43 6.29 31.00 -24.12
C SER A 43 7.72 30.58 -24.50
N LYS A 44 8.47 29.89 -23.64
CA LYS A 44 9.86 29.44 -23.87
C LYS A 44 9.94 27.95 -24.12
N ARG A 45 10.82 27.52 -25.02
CA ARG A 45 11.14 26.10 -25.17
C ARG A 45 11.96 25.61 -23.97
N ARG A 46 11.63 24.44 -23.46
CA ARG A 46 12.33 23.78 -22.32
C ARG A 46 12.79 22.39 -22.70
N SER A 47 13.84 21.91 -22.02
CA SER A 47 14.30 20.54 -22.16
C SER A 47 13.32 19.55 -21.52
N GLU A 48 13.41 18.27 -21.89
CA GLU A 48 12.62 17.19 -21.29
C GLU A 48 12.84 17.04 -19.78
N SER A 49 14.01 17.42 -19.28
CA SER A 49 14.36 17.38 -17.85
C SER A 49 13.92 18.60 -17.07
N TYR A 50 13.35 19.61 -17.73
CA TYR A 50 12.88 20.83 -17.05
C TYR A 50 11.88 20.50 -15.95
N ILE A 51 12.07 21.13 -14.78
CA ILE A 51 11.16 20.98 -13.64
C ILE A 51 10.10 22.07 -13.73
N LEU A 52 8.84 21.67 -13.83
CA LEU A 52 7.70 22.57 -13.86
C LEU A 52 7.48 23.24 -12.50
N ASN A 53 7.18 24.54 -12.50
CA ASN A 53 6.87 25.31 -11.31
C ASN A 53 5.38 25.66 -11.27
N GLU A 54 4.85 25.87 -10.07
CA GLU A 54 3.48 26.32 -9.88
C GLU A 54 3.25 27.68 -10.54
N GLY A 55 2.08 27.83 -11.19
CA GLY A 55 1.69 29.04 -11.90
C GLY A 55 2.21 29.15 -13.33
N GLU A 56 3.19 28.33 -13.75
CA GLU A 56 3.63 28.29 -15.14
C GLU A 56 2.51 27.86 -16.09
N ILE A 57 2.51 28.40 -17.30
CA ILE A 57 1.59 27.99 -18.36
C ILE A 57 2.32 27.11 -19.37
N LEU A 58 1.88 25.84 -19.42
CA LEU A 58 2.37 24.89 -20.42
C LEU A 58 1.46 24.93 -21.65
N ALA A 59 1.97 25.43 -22.76
CA ALA A 59 1.28 25.52 -24.06
C ALA A 59 1.63 24.30 -24.93
N LEU A 60 0.60 23.54 -25.36
CA LEU A 60 0.70 22.40 -26.26
C LEU A 60 0.15 22.78 -27.65
N TYR A 61 1.00 22.75 -28.63
CA TYR A 61 0.67 23.06 -30.04
C TYR A 61 0.34 21.76 -30.82
N LEU A 62 -0.59 20.99 -30.32
CA LEU A 62 -1.06 19.76 -30.96
C LEU A 62 -2.48 19.93 -31.49
N SER A 63 -2.82 19.23 -32.57
CA SER A 63 -4.20 19.16 -33.07
C SER A 63 -5.09 18.33 -32.14
N ASP A 64 -6.39 18.63 -32.13
CA ASP A 64 -7.37 17.89 -31.30
C ASP A 64 -7.39 16.43 -31.68
N GLU A 65 -7.17 16.08 -32.96
CA GLU A 65 -7.06 14.70 -33.42
C GLU A 65 -5.84 13.97 -32.78
N THR A 66 -4.70 14.63 -32.72
CA THR A 66 -3.47 14.10 -32.10
C THR A 66 -3.64 13.92 -30.59
N LEU A 67 -4.29 14.88 -29.94
CA LEU A 67 -4.58 14.84 -28.52
C LEU A 67 -5.56 13.70 -28.19
N ALA A 68 -6.60 13.50 -29.00
CA ALA A 68 -7.53 12.40 -28.87
C ALA A 68 -6.85 11.03 -29.09
N LYS A 69 -5.95 10.94 -30.10
CA LYS A 69 -5.14 9.73 -30.36
C LYS A 69 -4.30 9.34 -29.17
N PHE A 70 -3.70 10.30 -28.48
CA PHE A 70 -2.85 10.05 -27.30
C PHE A 70 -3.64 10.00 -26.00
N GLY A 71 -4.96 10.15 -26.01
CA GLY A 71 -5.81 10.08 -24.83
C GLY A 71 -5.53 11.18 -23.82
N ALA A 72 -5.34 12.42 -24.32
CA ALA A 72 -5.02 13.58 -23.49
C ALA A 72 -6.02 13.77 -22.34
N ALA A 73 -5.53 13.98 -21.12
CA ALA A 73 -6.35 14.22 -19.95
C ALA A 73 -7.12 15.55 -20.11
N GLY A 74 -8.44 15.51 -20.09
CA GLY A 74 -9.30 16.69 -20.10
C GLY A 74 -9.77 17.17 -21.48
N ILE A 75 -9.49 16.46 -22.60
CA ILE A 75 -10.07 16.74 -23.90
C ILE A 75 -11.14 15.69 -24.22
N GLY A 76 -12.37 16.04 -23.93
CA GLY A 76 -13.53 15.19 -24.16
C GLY A 76 -14.84 15.97 -24.08
N GLY A 77 -14.90 17.09 -24.81
CA GLY A 77 -16.14 17.79 -25.06
C GLY A 77 -16.50 17.74 -26.54
N THR A 78 -16.77 16.58 -27.11
CA THR A 78 -17.77 16.33 -28.15
C THR A 78 -17.70 14.86 -28.56
N SER A 79 -18.82 14.17 -28.34
CA SER A 79 -19.27 12.91 -28.93
C SER A 79 -18.31 11.71 -28.99
N SER A 80 -18.59 10.82 -28.15
CA SER A 80 -18.32 9.38 -28.05
C SER A 80 -17.22 8.97 -27.05
N GLY A 81 -17.63 8.78 -25.79
CA GLY A 81 -16.95 7.85 -24.88
C GLY A 81 -16.36 8.36 -23.59
N VAL A 82 -16.37 9.63 -23.29
CA VAL A 82 -16.29 10.06 -21.88
C VAL A 82 -17.72 10.26 -21.39
N ARG A 83 -18.41 9.17 -21.18
CA ARG A 83 -19.56 9.16 -20.27
C ARG A 83 -19.10 9.85 -19.01
N ASP A 84 -19.80 10.91 -18.63
CA ASP A 84 -19.77 11.47 -17.29
C ASP A 84 -19.84 10.27 -16.31
N ARG A 85 -18.69 9.84 -15.82
CA ARG A 85 -18.57 8.65 -14.96
C ARG A 85 -19.16 8.89 -13.58
N SER A 86 -19.63 10.12 -13.33
CA SER A 86 -20.37 10.48 -12.12
C SER A 86 -21.85 10.07 -12.19
N LYS A 87 -22.45 9.98 -13.41
CA LYS A 87 -23.90 9.69 -13.59
C LYS A 87 -24.28 8.24 -13.84
N GLY A 88 -23.33 7.29 -13.77
CA GLY A 88 -23.63 5.88 -14.07
C GLY A 88 -22.85 4.84 -13.26
N ARG A 89 -21.98 5.26 -12.34
CA ARG A 89 -21.44 4.38 -11.32
C ARG A 89 -22.39 4.40 -10.12
N GLY A 90 -23.08 3.31 -9.88
CA GLY A 90 -23.58 3.06 -8.54
C GLY A 90 -22.41 3.35 -7.58
N LYS A 91 -22.64 4.22 -6.57
CA LYS A 91 -21.61 4.60 -5.59
C LYS A 91 -20.89 3.33 -5.16
N ALA A 92 -19.58 3.24 -5.41
CA ALA A 92 -18.80 2.14 -4.86
C ALA A 92 -19.01 2.19 -3.34
N LYS A 93 -19.58 1.14 -2.78
CA LYS A 93 -19.91 1.10 -1.35
C LYS A 93 -18.60 1.25 -0.62
N ARG A 94 -18.39 2.39 0.05
CA ARG A 94 -17.23 2.65 0.88
C ARG A 94 -17.09 1.54 1.92
N ASN A 95 -16.05 0.73 1.80
CA ASN A 95 -15.80 -0.41 2.70
C ASN A 95 -14.62 -0.19 3.64
N PHE A 96 -13.93 0.95 3.56
CA PHE A 96 -12.82 1.29 4.44
C PHE A 96 -13.25 2.30 5.53
N THR A 97 -12.49 2.37 6.62
CA THR A 97 -12.64 3.39 7.65
C THR A 97 -11.57 4.46 7.50
N VAL A 98 -11.87 5.70 7.87
CA VAL A 98 -10.84 6.75 8.02
C VAL A 98 -10.28 6.63 9.43
N VAL A 99 -8.98 6.32 9.54
CA VAL A 99 -8.26 6.20 10.82
C VAL A 99 -7.67 7.54 11.24
N TYR A 100 -7.13 8.27 10.26
CA TYR A 100 -6.61 9.63 10.41
C TYR A 100 -6.77 10.36 9.08
N GLU A 101 -7.09 11.65 9.12
CA GLU A 101 -7.14 12.50 7.94
C GLU A 101 -6.83 13.94 8.32
N ASP A 102 -6.01 14.59 7.49
CA ASP A 102 -5.77 16.04 7.46
C ASP A 102 -5.73 16.53 6.00
N ASP A 103 -5.25 17.75 5.76
CA ASP A 103 -5.20 18.33 4.41
C ASP A 103 -4.19 17.62 3.49
N ALA A 104 -3.15 16.99 4.03
CA ALA A 104 -2.04 16.39 3.29
C ALA A 104 -2.09 14.86 3.22
N VAL A 105 -2.58 14.20 4.27
CA VAL A 105 -2.48 12.75 4.48
C VAL A 105 -3.83 12.15 4.85
N LEU A 106 -4.08 10.93 4.36
CA LEU A 106 -5.19 10.08 4.82
C LEU A 106 -4.64 8.70 5.16
N ALA A 107 -4.94 8.22 6.38
CA ALA A 107 -4.72 6.84 6.81
C ALA A 107 -6.05 6.08 6.72
N ALA A 108 -6.14 5.16 5.76
CA ALA A 108 -7.32 4.34 5.53
C ALA A 108 -7.18 2.99 6.25
N GLY A 109 -8.18 2.62 7.05
CA GLY A 109 -8.32 1.28 7.62
C GLY A 109 -8.87 0.31 6.58
N LYS A 110 -7.99 -0.46 5.93
CA LYS A 110 -8.36 -1.43 4.90
C LYS A 110 -9.05 -2.64 5.52
N PRO A 111 -10.26 -3.01 5.09
CA PRO A 111 -10.93 -4.21 5.57
C PRO A 111 -10.32 -5.48 4.98
N PHE A 112 -10.73 -6.62 5.53
CA PHE A 112 -10.46 -7.95 4.99
C PHE A 112 -11.04 -8.12 3.58
N GLY A 113 -10.30 -8.82 2.71
CA GLY A 113 -10.76 -9.18 1.36
C GLY A 113 -10.56 -8.11 0.30
N LEU A 114 -10.35 -6.83 0.68
CA LEU A 114 -10.14 -5.73 -0.26
C LEU A 114 -8.68 -5.67 -0.71
N LEU A 115 -8.44 -5.46 -2.01
CA LEU A 115 -7.12 -5.17 -2.55
C LEU A 115 -6.71 -3.72 -2.25
N THR A 116 -5.41 -3.45 -2.06
CA THR A 116 -4.91 -2.07 -1.98
C THR A 116 -4.94 -1.40 -3.35
N HIS A 117 -4.45 -2.10 -4.38
CA HIS A 117 -4.50 -1.70 -5.79
C HIS A 117 -5.22 -2.77 -6.60
N GLY A 118 -5.77 -2.38 -7.73
CA GLY A 118 -6.33 -3.34 -8.68
C GLY A 118 -5.30 -4.33 -9.21
N ASP A 119 -5.78 -5.51 -9.56
CA ASP A 119 -4.98 -6.55 -10.25
C ASP A 119 -5.62 -6.89 -11.61
N SER A 120 -5.13 -7.95 -12.27
CA SER A 120 -5.65 -8.39 -13.56
C SER A 120 -7.13 -8.84 -13.52
N ARG A 121 -7.62 -9.26 -12.36
CA ARG A 121 -8.97 -9.78 -12.14
C ARG A 121 -9.92 -8.71 -11.59
N GLU A 122 -9.44 -7.86 -10.68
CA GLU A 122 -10.23 -6.80 -10.05
C GLU A 122 -9.58 -5.43 -10.32
N LYS A 123 -10.14 -4.70 -11.28
CA LYS A 123 -9.62 -3.39 -11.70
C LYS A 123 -10.39 -2.21 -11.09
N LYS A 124 -11.56 -2.44 -10.52
CA LYS A 124 -12.46 -1.36 -10.10
C LYS A 124 -12.62 -1.28 -8.59
N ASP A 125 -12.91 -2.40 -7.94
CA ASP A 125 -13.18 -2.43 -6.50
C ASP A 125 -11.91 -2.73 -5.70
N HIS A 126 -11.14 -1.69 -5.44
CA HIS A 126 -9.96 -1.73 -4.60
C HIS A 126 -9.80 -0.43 -3.80
N LEU A 127 -9.05 -0.48 -2.70
CA LEU A 127 -8.94 0.61 -1.74
C LEU A 127 -8.54 1.94 -2.39
N ALA A 128 -7.55 1.95 -3.30
CA ALA A 128 -7.10 3.18 -3.93
C ALA A 128 -8.20 3.88 -4.74
N ASN A 129 -9.11 3.14 -5.38
CA ASN A 129 -10.27 3.73 -6.05
C ASN A 129 -11.31 4.22 -5.04
N GLN A 130 -11.61 3.44 -4.01
CA GLN A 130 -12.59 3.84 -2.99
C GLN A 130 -12.14 5.11 -2.23
N VAL A 131 -10.84 5.24 -1.90
CA VAL A 131 -10.28 6.45 -1.28
C VAL A 131 -10.34 7.62 -2.24
N LYS A 132 -10.00 7.42 -3.52
CA LYS A 132 -10.13 8.49 -4.51
C LYS A 132 -11.56 8.98 -4.66
N ASP A 133 -12.54 8.07 -4.75
CA ASP A 133 -13.96 8.43 -4.86
C ASP A 133 -14.43 9.17 -3.59
N TYR A 134 -13.98 8.75 -2.41
CA TYR A 134 -14.22 9.45 -1.13
C TYR A 134 -13.66 10.89 -1.15
N LEU A 135 -12.41 11.09 -1.58
CA LEU A 135 -11.78 12.41 -1.64
C LEU A 135 -12.46 13.33 -2.67
N ILE A 136 -13.03 12.77 -3.74
CA ILE A 136 -13.87 13.54 -4.68
C ILE A 136 -15.19 13.94 -4.02
N GLU A 137 -15.86 13.02 -3.32
CA GLU A 137 -17.13 13.29 -2.64
C GLU A 137 -16.99 14.35 -1.53
N THR A 138 -15.87 14.35 -0.81
CA THR A 138 -15.58 15.35 0.25
C THR A 138 -15.04 16.67 -0.28
N GLY A 139 -14.77 16.78 -1.59
CA GLY A 139 -14.17 17.97 -2.19
C GLY A 139 -12.66 18.12 -1.95
N ALA A 140 -12.02 17.15 -1.31
CA ALA A 140 -10.58 17.17 -1.04
C ALA A 140 -9.72 16.86 -2.28
N TYR A 141 -10.34 16.37 -3.36
CA TYR A 141 -9.70 16.11 -4.65
C TYR A 141 -10.68 16.39 -5.80
N ASP A 142 -10.28 17.22 -6.77
CA ASP A 142 -11.07 17.45 -7.99
C ASP A 142 -10.28 17.02 -9.24
N PRO A 143 -10.64 15.88 -9.87
CA PRO A 143 -9.95 15.38 -11.05
C PRO A 143 -10.11 16.29 -12.29
N ARG A 144 -11.01 17.28 -12.28
CA ARG A 144 -11.17 18.26 -13.37
C ARG A 144 -10.05 19.32 -13.32
N ASN A 145 -9.62 19.68 -12.11
CA ASN A 145 -8.56 20.67 -11.88
C ASN A 145 -7.17 20.01 -11.89
N GLU A 146 -7.06 18.76 -11.45
CA GLU A 146 -5.81 18.01 -11.37
C GLU A 146 -5.56 17.21 -12.65
N LYS A 147 -4.68 17.69 -13.52
CA LYS A 147 -4.45 17.06 -14.84
C LYS A 147 -3.63 15.78 -14.76
N VAL A 148 -2.69 15.72 -13.84
CA VAL A 148 -1.70 14.63 -13.76
C VAL A 148 -1.61 14.01 -12.37
N PHE A 149 -1.95 14.74 -11.32
CA PHE A 149 -1.97 14.22 -9.96
C PHE A 149 -3.24 13.41 -9.68
N ALA A 150 -3.09 12.37 -8.89
CA ALA A 150 -4.20 11.70 -8.20
C ALA A 150 -3.70 11.18 -6.85
N PRO A 151 -4.51 11.27 -5.79
CA PRO A 151 -4.20 10.67 -4.50
C PRO A 151 -3.89 9.18 -4.65
N ALA A 152 -2.83 8.72 -3.98
CA ALA A 152 -2.37 7.35 -4.12
C ALA A 152 -1.83 6.80 -2.79
N PRO A 153 -1.94 5.48 -2.55
CA PRO A 153 -1.33 4.86 -1.37
C PRO A 153 0.19 4.76 -1.52
N VAL A 154 0.89 4.93 -0.40
CA VAL A 154 2.36 4.82 -0.33
C VAL A 154 2.85 3.48 0.20
N ASN A 155 1.97 2.71 0.82
CA ASN A 155 2.22 1.33 1.23
C ASN A 155 1.10 0.41 0.73
N ARG A 156 1.32 -0.88 0.82
CA ARG A 156 0.33 -1.88 0.43
C ARG A 156 0.20 -2.96 1.48
N LEU A 157 -1.00 -3.48 1.59
CA LEU A 157 -1.32 -4.68 2.35
C LEU A 157 -1.81 -5.77 1.41
N ASP A 158 -1.57 -7.02 1.77
CA ASP A 158 -2.14 -8.17 1.06
C ASP A 158 -3.68 -8.11 1.11
N ARG A 159 -4.37 -8.79 0.18
CA ARG A 159 -5.83 -8.80 0.09
C ARG A 159 -6.50 -9.08 1.44
N ASN A 160 -6.02 -10.07 2.18
CA ASN A 160 -6.60 -10.54 3.43
C ASN A 160 -5.93 -9.97 4.69
N THR A 161 -4.96 -9.08 4.55
CA THR A 161 -4.39 -8.30 5.65
C THR A 161 -5.22 -7.05 5.85
N THR A 162 -5.63 -6.77 7.08
CA THR A 162 -6.40 -5.59 7.47
C THR A 162 -5.50 -4.50 8.03
N GLY A 163 -6.00 -3.26 8.18
CA GLY A 163 -5.30 -2.18 8.88
C GLY A 163 -4.86 -1.04 8.00
N ILE A 164 -3.87 -0.27 8.44
CA ILE A 164 -3.53 1.05 7.95
C ILE A 164 -2.85 1.02 6.58
N VAL A 165 -3.42 1.79 5.65
CA VAL A 165 -2.79 2.17 4.38
C VAL A 165 -2.77 3.70 4.31
N LEU A 166 -1.56 4.27 4.15
CA LEU A 166 -1.35 5.71 4.04
C LEU A 166 -1.52 6.19 2.60
N PHE A 167 -2.15 7.35 2.45
CA PHE A 167 -2.34 8.04 1.17
C PHE A 167 -1.81 9.47 1.26
N GLY A 168 -1.11 9.93 0.22
CA GLY A 168 -0.86 11.35 0.03
C GLY A 168 -2.04 11.99 -0.71
N LYS A 169 -2.66 13.01 -0.10
CA LYS A 169 -3.77 13.79 -0.68
C LYS A 169 -3.26 14.84 -1.65
N THR A 170 -2.00 15.27 -1.50
CA THR A 170 -1.30 16.19 -2.38
C THR A 170 -0.06 15.55 -2.99
N SER A 171 0.42 16.12 -4.10
CA SER A 171 1.65 15.63 -4.76
C SER A 171 2.88 15.78 -3.86
N ALA A 172 2.96 16.88 -3.11
CA ALA A 172 4.05 17.11 -2.15
C ALA A 172 4.02 16.07 -1.02
N ALA A 173 2.86 15.85 -0.40
CA ALA A 173 2.68 14.84 0.65
C ALA A 173 2.96 13.42 0.14
N LEU A 174 2.54 13.09 -1.09
CA LEU A 174 2.80 11.77 -1.68
C LEU A 174 4.29 11.52 -1.89
N ARG A 175 5.04 12.53 -2.37
CA ARG A 175 6.49 12.45 -2.53
C ARG A 175 7.17 12.30 -1.17
N GLU A 176 6.75 13.11 -0.20
CA GLU A 176 7.34 13.12 1.12
C GLU A 176 7.07 11.83 1.91
N LEU A 177 5.85 11.32 1.91
CA LEU A 177 5.55 10.00 2.49
C LEU A 177 6.37 8.88 1.84
N THR A 178 6.59 8.97 0.51
CA THR A 178 7.44 7.99 -0.19
C THR A 178 8.90 8.09 0.26
N ARG A 179 9.41 9.31 0.50
CA ARG A 179 10.74 9.56 1.06
C ARG A 179 10.85 8.99 2.49
N ILE A 180 9.91 9.34 3.36
CA ILE A 180 9.84 8.89 4.75
C ILE A 180 9.88 7.35 4.84
N ILE A 181 9.14 6.65 3.96
CA ILE A 181 9.15 5.18 3.91
C ILE A 181 10.50 4.63 3.41
N ARG A 182 11.08 5.25 2.37
CA ARG A 182 12.36 4.83 1.79
C ARG A 182 13.52 5.01 2.77
N ASP A 183 13.50 6.10 3.52
CA ASP A 183 14.57 6.50 4.45
C ASP A 183 14.36 5.91 5.86
N ASP A 184 13.42 4.94 6.00
CA ASP A 184 13.09 4.23 7.25
C ASP A 184 12.67 5.15 8.41
N GLU A 185 12.02 6.26 8.09
CA GLU A 185 11.50 7.21 9.08
C GLU A 185 10.07 6.86 9.54
N LEU A 186 9.53 5.71 9.10
CA LEU A 186 8.21 5.19 9.45
C LEU A 186 8.30 3.77 9.99
N ARG A 187 8.01 3.58 11.28
CA ARG A 187 7.90 2.25 11.88
C ARG A 187 6.48 1.69 11.66
N LYS A 188 6.40 0.40 11.37
CA LYS A 188 5.14 -0.29 11.04
C LYS A 188 4.95 -1.50 11.94
N PHE A 189 3.87 -1.53 12.69
CA PHE A 189 3.55 -2.59 13.65
C PHE A 189 2.29 -3.33 13.24
N TYR A 190 2.38 -4.65 13.34
CA TYR A 190 1.30 -5.55 12.99
C TYR A 190 0.93 -6.40 14.18
N MET A 191 -0.35 -6.73 14.30
CA MET A 191 -0.86 -7.73 15.23
C MET A 191 -1.14 -9.02 14.48
N THR A 192 -0.73 -10.15 15.06
CA THR A 192 -0.99 -11.48 14.50
C THR A 192 -1.07 -12.53 15.61
N ILE A 193 -1.58 -13.71 15.28
CA ILE A 193 -1.48 -14.90 16.11
C ILE A 193 -0.68 -15.94 15.33
N ALA A 194 0.44 -16.38 15.90
CA ALA A 194 1.35 -17.37 15.33
C ALA A 194 1.11 -18.75 15.94
N CYS A 195 1.25 -19.82 15.16
CA CYS A 195 1.13 -21.20 15.67
C CYS A 195 2.28 -21.56 16.62
N GLY A 196 1.97 -22.24 17.69
CA GLY A 196 2.94 -22.67 18.70
C GLY A 196 3.28 -21.59 19.73
N GLU A 197 4.14 -21.92 20.67
CA GLU A 197 4.56 -21.04 21.75
C GLU A 197 5.85 -20.33 21.38
N ILE A 198 5.83 -19.01 21.31
CA ILE A 198 6.98 -18.13 21.18
C ILE A 198 7.21 -17.48 22.56
N LYS A 199 8.34 -17.81 23.20
CA LYS A 199 8.62 -17.37 24.58
C LYS A 199 9.38 -16.06 24.65
N GLU A 200 10.28 -15.85 23.68
CA GLU A 200 11.19 -14.71 23.64
C GLU A 200 11.02 -13.92 22.34
N PRO A 201 11.36 -12.64 22.32
CA PRO A 201 11.39 -11.87 21.09
C PRO A 201 12.27 -12.50 20.00
N LEU A 202 11.78 -12.53 18.76
CA LEU A 202 12.53 -13.02 17.61
C LEU A 202 13.01 -11.85 16.77
N TYR A 203 14.31 -11.82 16.47
CA TYR A 203 14.95 -10.87 15.56
C TYR A 203 15.31 -11.62 14.29
N LEU A 204 14.46 -11.46 13.26
CA LEU A 204 14.53 -12.25 12.03
C LEU A 204 15.16 -11.42 10.93
N SER A 205 16.26 -11.92 10.37
CA SER A 205 16.96 -11.31 9.24
C SER A 205 17.27 -12.39 8.20
N GLY A 206 17.26 -12.05 6.93
CA GLY A 206 17.54 -12.99 5.85
C GLY A 206 17.37 -12.39 4.47
N GLU A 207 17.48 -13.23 3.46
CA GLU A 207 17.24 -12.88 2.07
C GLU A 207 15.92 -13.45 1.59
N LEU A 208 15.06 -12.59 1.04
CA LEU A 208 13.76 -12.99 0.52
C LEU A 208 13.87 -13.26 -0.98
N VAL A 209 13.57 -14.49 -1.36
CA VAL A 209 13.53 -14.94 -2.77
C VAL A 209 12.09 -15.18 -3.20
N LYS A 210 11.70 -14.63 -4.34
CA LYS A 210 10.34 -14.79 -4.89
C LYS A 210 10.26 -16.02 -5.80
N ASP A 211 9.28 -16.87 -5.54
CA ASP A 211 8.80 -17.92 -6.45
C ASP A 211 7.59 -17.37 -7.20
N GLU A 212 7.79 -16.99 -8.44
CA GLU A 212 6.73 -16.39 -9.27
C GLU A 212 5.64 -17.40 -9.64
N ALA A 213 6.01 -18.65 -9.88
CA ALA A 213 5.07 -19.70 -10.28
C ALA A 213 4.09 -20.04 -9.15
N ALA A 214 4.60 -20.16 -7.92
CA ALA A 214 3.79 -20.40 -6.73
C ALA A 214 3.20 -19.13 -6.14
N ASN A 215 3.57 -17.94 -6.65
CA ASN A 215 3.27 -16.64 -6.05
C ASN A 215 3.61 -16.61 -4.55
N LYS A 216 4.72 -17.25 -4.16
CA LYS A 216 5.25 -17.35 -2.79
C LYS A 216 6.58 -16.63 -2.68
N VAL A 217 7.01 -16.42 -1.45
CA VAL A 217 8.36 -16.00 -1.13
C VAL A 217 8.96 -16.99 -0.13
N ARG A 218 10.28 -17.18 -0.20
CA ARG A 218 11.04 -17.98 0.77
C ARG A 218 12.12 -17.14 1.40
N ILE A 219 12.38 -17.39 2.67
CA ILE A 219 13.54 -16.84 3.37
C ILE A 219 14.69 -17.82 3.18
N VAL A 220 15.85 -17.31 2.82
CA VAL A 220 17.11 -18.04 2.75
C VAL A 220 18.15 -17.30 3.59
N ASP A 221 19.12 -18.03 4.13
CA ASP A 221 20.20 -17.43 4.89
C ASP A 221 21.06 -16.51 4.02
N ALA A 222 21.59 -15.44 4.64
CA ALA A 222 22.47 -14.51 3.95
C ALA A 222 23.68 -15.27 3.39
N GLY A 223 23.89 -15.18 2.07
CA GLY A 223 24.96 -15.90 1.37
C GLY A 223 24.56 -17.25 0.75
N ALA A 224 23.38 -17.79 1.04
CA ALA A 224 22.89 -19.03 0.44
C ALA A 224 22.32 -18.85 -0.99
N SER A 225 22.33 -17.63 -1.53
CA SER A 225 21.92 -17.37 -2.92
C SER A 225 22.93 -17.94 -3.87
N ALA A 226 22.75 -19.18 -4.28
CA ALA A 226 23.45 -19.73 -5.43
C ALA A 226 23.04 -18.94 -6.68
N GLY A 227 23.89 -18.05 -7.12
CA GLY A 227 24.04 -17.49 -8.46
C GLY A 227 22.75 -17.09 -9.18
N GLY A 228 22.42 -15.82 -9.17
CA GLY A 228 21.48 -15.24 -10.12
C GLY A 228 20.13 -14.86 -9.53
N ASP A 229 20.04 -13.59 -9.29
CA ASP A 229 18.85 -12.76 -9.47
C ASP A 229 17.82 -12.63 -8.31
N LYS A 230 17.73 -11.40 -7.77
CA LYS A 230 16.57 -10.81 -7.08
C LYS A 230 16.27 -11.27 -5.66
N SER A 231 17.25 -11.70 -4.90
CA SER A 231 17.09 -11.71 -3.46
C SER A 231 17.01 -10.28 -2.91
N ARG A 232 16.27 -10.10 -1.82
CA ARG A 232 16.15 -8.83 -1.14
C ARG A 232 16.29 -9.01 0.35
N HIS A 233 17.17 -8.25 0.94
CA HIS A 233 17.32 -8.22 2.39
C HIS A 233 16.00 -7.87 3.08
N VAL A 234 15.68 -8.60 4.16
CA VAL A 234 14.46 -8.45 4.94
C VAL A 234 14.75 -8.58 6.43
N GLU A 235 14.10 -7.73 7.21
CA GLU A 235 14.18 -7.71 8.67
C GLU A 235 12.80 -7.58 9.31
N THR A 236 12.55 -8.39 10.34
CA THR A 236 11.29 -8.43 11.09
C THR A 236 11.59 -8.69 12.56
N ILE A 237 10.97 -7.94 13.46
CA ILE A 237 11.06 -8.16 14.90
C ILE A 237 9.69 -8.65 15.38
N VAL A 238 9.66 -9.78 16.08
CA VAL A 238 8.44 -10.36 16.63
C VAL A 238 8.50 -10.30 18.14
N ARG A 239 7.51 -9.67 18.76
CA ARG A 239 7.38 -9.60 20.22
C ARG A 239 6.18 -10.43 20.65
N PRO A 240 6.37 -11.54 21.39
CA PRO A 240 5.27 -12.28 21.96
C PRO A 240 4.58 -11.43 23.03
N LEU A 241 3.26 -11.40 23.00
CA LEU A 241 2.42 -10.67 23.95
C LEU A 241 1.71 -11.62 24.91
N GLU A 242 1.14 -12.71 24.38
CA GLU A 242 0.35 -13.64 25.16
C GLU A 242 0.40 -15.05 24.57
N ALA A 243 0.64 -16.06 25.43
CA ALA A 243 0.54 -17.46 25.05
C ALA A 243 -0.92 -17.94 25.13
N LEU A 244 -1.44 -18.46 24.03
CA LEU A 244 -2.81 -18.94 23.90
C LEU A 244 -2.81 -20.49 23.93
N ARG A 245 -3.66 -21.08 24.77
CA ARG A 245 -3.81 -22.54 24.87
C ARG A 245 -5.27 -22.91 24.70
N PHE A 246 -5.57 -23.80 23.77
CA PHE A 246 -6.93 -24.15 23.38
C PHE A 246 -7.03 -25.57 22.84
N GLY A 247 -8.27 -26.08 22.77
CA GLY A 247 -8.52 -27.45 22.34
C GLY A 247 -7.70 -28.47 23.14
N ASP A 248 -7.38 -29.58 22.50
CA ASP A 248 -6.64 -30.69 23.12
C ASP A 248 -5.13 -30.48 23.05
N GLY A 249 -4.62 -29.47 23.78
CA GLY A 249 -3.19 -29.19 23.86
C GLY A 249 -2.62 -28.36 22.69
N LEU A 250 -3.48 -27.71 21.91
CA LEU A 250 -3.04 -26.76 20.88
C LEU A 250 -2.53 -25.50 21.52
N SER A 251 -1.51 -24.88 20.89
CA SER A 251 -0.93 -23.63 21.34
C SER A 251 -0.73 -22.66 20.18
N ALA A 252 -0.83 -21.38 20.49
CA ALA A 252 -0.50 -20.26 19.60
C ALA A 252 0.01 -19.09 20.45
N THR A 253 0.57 -18.08 19.83
CA THR A 253 1.05 -16.87 20.51
C THR A 253 0.48 -15.64 19.82
N LEU A 254 -0.15 -14.75 20.60
CA LEU A 254 -0.48 -13.40 20.16
C LEU A 254 0.83 -12.60 20.10
N CYS A 255 1.10 -11.97 18.97
CA CYS A 255 2.34 -11.25 18.73
C CYS A 255 2.10 -9.85 18.16
N GLU A 256 2.90 -8.89 18.63
CA GLU A 256 3.18 -7.67 17.89
C GLU A 256 4.40 -7.90 16.98
N VAL A 257 4.32 -7.47 15.74
CA VAL A 257 5.38 -7.65 14.75
C VAL A 257 5.77 -6.29 14.17
N GLU A 258 7.02 -5.89 14.38
CA GLU A 258 7.59 -4.71 13.73
C GLU A 258 8.16 -5.11 12.36
N LEU A 259 7.63 -4.48 11.30
CA LEU A 259 8.06 -4.70 9.93
C LEU A 259 9.13 -3.65 9.57
N VAL A 260 10.40 -3.98 9.78
CA VAL A 260 11.54 -3.08 9.50
C VAL A 260 11.64 -2.86 7.99
N THR A 261 11.77 -3.91 7.21
CA THR A 261 11.64 -3.83 5.74
C THR A 261 10.23 -4.21 5.29
N GLY A 262 9.77 -3.75 4.12
CA GLY A 262 8.38 -3.92 3.68
C GLY A 262 8.22 -4.71 2.39
N ARG A 263 8.53 -6.03 2.38
CA ARG A 263 8.37 -6.87 1.21
C ARG A 263 7.07 -7.67 1.26
N SER A 264 6.57 -8.04 0.08
CA SER A 264 5.34 -8.85 -0.02
C SER A 264 5.48 -10.15 0.73
N HIS A 265 4.47 -10.52 1.52
CA HIS A 265 4.40 -11.72 2.34
C HIS A 265 5.52 -11.88 3.40
N GLN A 266 6.33 -10.87 3.67
CA GLN A 266 7.53 -10.97 4.51
C GLN A 266 7.24 -11.55 5.90
N ILE A 267 6.30 -10.98 6.67
CA ILE A 267 5.93 -11.48 8.00
C ILE A 267 5.51 -12.94 7.95
N ARG A 268 4.71 -13.30 6.95
CA ARG A 268 4.19 -14.66 6.76
C ARG A 268 5.31 -15.67 6.50
N ALA A 269 6.25 -15.32 5.62
CA ALA A 269 7.39 -16.17 5.29
C ALA A 269 8.39 -16.25 6.46
N HIS A 270 8.71 -15.13 7.13
CA HIS A 270 9.62 -15.13 8.29
C HIS A 270 9.10 -16.02 9.41
N LEU A 271 7.85 -15.81 9.87
CA LEU A 271 7.29 -16.63 10.94
C LEU A 271 7.13 -18.10 10.53
N ALA A 272 6.81 -18.38 9.28
CA ALA A 272 6.78 -19.76 8.80
C ALA A 272 8.18 -20.40 8.79
N SER A 273 9.24 -19.68 8.42
CA SER A 273 10.61 -20.23 8.40
C SER A 273 11.14 -20.59 9.79
N THR A 274 10.63 -19.94 10.84
CA THR A 274 10.97 -20.26 12.24
C THR A 274 10.07 -21.35 12.86
N GLY A 275 9.13 -21.90 12.10
CA GLY A 275 8.22 -22.93 12.63
C GLY A 275 6.93 -22.38 13.24
N HIS A 276 6.70 -21.08 13.17
CA HIS A 276 5.55 -20.40 13.76
C HIS A 276 4.67 -19.69 12.69
N PRO A 277 4.10 -20.43 11.68
CA PRO A 277 3.27 -19.78 10.67
C PRO A 277 2.06 -19.12 11.31
N LEU A 278 1.52 -18.09 10.65
CA LEU A 278 0.31 -17.40 11.11
C LEU A 278 -0.89 -18.33 11.09
N ILE A 279 -1.77 -18.24 12.10
CA ILE A 279 -3.02 -19.00 12.10
C ILE A 279 -3.87 -18.63 10.88
N GLY A 280 -4.52 -19.63 10.30
CA GLY A 280 -5.32 -19.52 9.09
C GLY A 280 -4.49 -19.44 7.78
N ASP A 281 -3.17 -19.28 7.85
CA ASP A 281 -2.33 -19.16 6.66
C ASP A 281 -2.01 -20.52 6.02
N SER A 282 -2.94 -21.05 5.23
CA SER A 282 -2.75 -22.33 4.54
C SER A 282 -1.59 -22.30 3.51
N LYS A 283 -1.19 -21.10 3.05
CA LYS A 283 -0.14 -20.94 2.04
C LYS A 283 1.25 -21.23 2.59
N TYR A 284 1.51 -20.90 3.85
CA TYR A 284 2.82 -21.04 4.51
C TYR A 284 2.86 -22.11 5.62
N ALA A 285 1.72 -22.62 6.07
CA ALA A 285 1.61 -23.57 7.19
C ALA A 285 2.36 -24.90 7.01
N CYS A 286 2.76 -25.25 5.80
CA CYS A 286 3.38 -26.55 5.48
C CYS A 286 4.88 -26.47 5.19
N GLU A 287 5.52 -25.30 5.35
CA GLU A 287 6.90 -25.10 4.93
C GLU A 287 7.93 -25.67 5.92
N VAL A 288 7.59 -25.79 7.19
CA VAL A 288 8.48 -26.33 8.22
C VAL A 288 8.02 -27.71 8.65
N ARG A 289 8.83 -28.72 8.32
CA ARG A 289 8.49 -30.15 8.60
C ARG A 289 8.27 -30.44 10.08
N SER A 290 9.04 -29.83 10.99
CA SER A 290 8.97 -30.07 12.42
C SER A 290 7.68 -29.54 13.08
N SER A 291 7.11 -28.45 12.61
CA SER A 291 5.89 -27.83 13.16
C SER A 291 4.66 -28.02 12.27
N ALA A 292 4.79 -28.68 11.12
CA ALA A 292 3.69 -28.86 10.17
C ALA A 292 2.49 -29.61 10.77
N GLY A 293 2.70 -30.50 11.73
CA GLY A 293 1.63 -31.20 12.45
C GLY A 293 0.78 -30.25 13.28
N LEU A 294 1.44 -29.46 14.15
CA LEU A 294 0.79 -28.46 15.00
C LEU A 294 0.08 -27.39 14.15
N ALA A 295 0.77 -26.82 13.16
CA ALA A 295 0.19 -25.79 12.30
C ALA A 295 -1.05 -26.28 11.55
N ARG A 296 -1.05 -27.54 11.08
CA ARG A 296 -2.24 -28.13 10.43
C ARG A 296 -3.38 -28.34 11.42
N ALA A 297 -3.10 -28.81 12.65
CA ALA A 297 -4.10 -28.99 13.68
C ALA A 297 -4.72 -27.65 14.11
N VAL A 298 -3.89 -26.65 14.37
CA VAL A 298 -4.32 -25.27 14.69
C VAL A 298 -5.17 -24.70 13.56
N ASN A 299 -4.72 -24.80 12.30
CA ASN A 299 -5.46 -24.26 11.16
C ASN A 299 -6.79 -24.98 10.92
N ARG A 300 -6.86 -26.29 11.19
CA ARG A 300 -8.13 -27.02 11.16
C ARG A 300 -9.07 -26.51 12.24
N TYR A 301 -8.61 -26.41 13.48
CA TYR A 301 -9.40 -25.90 14.60
C TYR A 301 -9.97 -24.50 14.34
N VAL A 302 -9.11 -23.54 13.93
CA VAL A 302 -9.58 -22.15 13.67
C VAL A 302 -10.50 -22.06 12.45
N LYS A 303 -10.34 -22.94 11.47
CA LYS A 303 -11.24 -23.03 10.33
C LYS A 303 -12.62 -23.55 10.73
N GLU A 304 -12.67 -24.63 11.50
CA GLU A 304 -13.93 -25.24 11.97
C GLU A 304 -14.65 -24.32 12.96
N ARG A 305 -13.93 -23.71 13.90
CA ARG A 305 -14.52 -22.91 14.97
C ARG A 305 -14.86 -21.48 14.56
N PHE A 306 -14.06 -20.84 13.70
CA PHE A 306 -14.17 -19.42 13.36
C PHE A 306 -14.27 -19.13 11.85
N GLY A 307 -14.29 -20.17 11.01
CA GLY A 307 -14.27 -20.02 9.56
C GLY A 307 -13.00 -19.34 9.03
N LEU A 308 -11.88 -19.37 9.78
CA LEU A 308 -10.64 -18.73 9.38
C LEU A 308 -9.86 -19.63 8.43
N SER A 309 -9.65 -19.19 7.17
CA SER A 309 -8.93 -19.96 6.14
C SER A 309 -7.82 -19.16 5.45
N THR A 310 -7.50 -17.99 5.98
CA THR A 310 -6.43 -17.11 5.50
C THR A 310 -5.72 -16.49 6.68
N GLN A 311 -4.51 -15.94 6.46
CA GLN A 311 -3.70 -15.34 7.52
C GLN A 311 -4.50 -14.34 8.38
N LEU A 312 -4.37 -14.43 9.69
CA LEU A 312 -4.85 -13.42 10.64
C LEU A 312 -3.73 -12.40 10.88
N LEU A 313 -3.76 -11.28 10.14
CA LEU A 313 -2.72 -10.25 10.18
C LEU A 313 -3.37 -8.87 10.05
N HIS A 314 -2.99 -7.96 10.95
CA HIS A 314 -3.52 -6.60 11.03
C HIS A 314 -2.41 -5.57 11.16
N ALA A 315 -2.29 -4.64 10.21
CA ALA A 315 -1.40 -3.47 10.28
C ALA A 315 -2.03 -2.46 11.24
N GLY A 316 -1.75 -2.62 12.54
CA GLY A 316 -2.46 -1.93 13.60
C GLY A 316 -1.92 -0.55 13.93
N ARG A 317 -0.60 -0.31 13.75
CA ARG A 317 0.03 0.92 14.24
C ARG A 317 1.17 1.36 13.32
N ILE A 318 1.25 2.67 13.12
CA ILE A 318 2.32 3.35 12.39
C ILE A 318 2.87 4.46 13.29
N GLU A 319 4.19 4.57 13.39
CA GLU A 319 4.89 5.62 14.14
C GLU A 319 5.81 6.40 13.22
N PHE A 320 5.64 7.71 13.15
CA PHE A 320 6.57 8.61 12.48
C PHE A 320 7.73 8.90 13.43
N ARG A 321 8.97 8.72 12.96
CA ARG A 321 10.18 9.03 13.77
C ARG A 321 10.32 10.54 13.96
N GLU A 322 11.06 10.96 14.98
CA GLU A 322 11.37 12.38 15.23
C GLU A 322 12.13 13.03 14.07
N SER A 323 12.92 12.26 13.32
CA SER A 323 13.65 12.73 12.12
C SER A 323 12.75 13.31 11.03
N VAL A 324 11.46 12.94 11.01
CA VAL A 324 10.45 13.51 10.09
C VAL A 324 10.28 15.02 10.30
N SER A 325 10.62 15.56 11.46
CA SER A 325 10.56 17.00 11.77
C SER A 325 11.38 17.87 10.80
N ALA A 326 12.37 17.30 10.11
CA ALA A 326 13.15 17.99 9.08
C ALA A 326 12.37 18.19 7.76
N SER A 327 11.18 17.63 7.62
CA SER A 327 10.34 17.79 6.45
C SER A 327 9.55 19.08 6.49
N ASP A 328 9.68 19.92 5.45
CA ASP A 328 8.88 21.14 5.29
C ASP A 328 7.39 20.85 5.05
N VAL A 329 7.06 19.64 4.56
CA VAL A 329 5.69 19.26 4.17
C VAL A 329 4.97 18.48 5.27
N LEU A 330 5.65 17.51 5.89
CA LEU A 330 5.06 16.57 6.85
C LEU A 330 5.75 16.58 8.21
N GLY A 331 6.61 17.57 8.50
CA GLY A 331 7.35 17.68 9.76
C GLY A 331 6.45 17.68 11.01
N TYR A 332 5.21 18.15 10.87
CA TYR A 332 4.21 18.12 11.95
C TYR A 332 3.76 16.70 12.36
N LEU A 333 4.10 15.66 11.56
CA LEU A 333 3.85 14.27 11.89
C LEU A 333 4.98 13.64 12.73
N ALA A 334 6.10 14.32 12.96
CA ALA A 334 7.19 13.82 13.79
C ALA A 334 6.70 13.37 15.16
N GLY A 335 7.13 12.20 15.62
CA GLY A 335 6.72 11.59 16.88
C GLY A 335 5.25 11.12 16.94
N ARG A 336 4.46 11.36 15.89
CA ARG A 336 3.05 10.96 15.89
C ARG A 336 2.88 9.47 15.65
N THR A 337 1.89 8.93 16.36
CA THR A 337 1.43 7.54 16.20
C THR A 337 0.00 7.53 15.64
N VAL A 338 -0.24 6.70 14.63
CA VAL A 338 -1.56 6.42 14.07
C VAL A 338 -1.90 4.97 14.36
N THR A 339 -3.03 4.73 15.04
CA THR A 339 -3.47 3.37 15.44
C THR A 339 -4.83 3.05 14.85
N ALA A 340 -4.95 1.86 14.25
CA ALA A 340 -6.22 1.30 13.80
C ALA A 340 -6.70 0.25 14.80
N ALA A 341 -7.97 0.33 15.19
CA ALA A 341 -8.58 -0.67 16.06
C ALA A 341 -8.55 -2.08 15.44
N LEU A 342 -8.31 -3.08 16.26
CA LEU A 342 -8.38 -4.48 15.85
C LEU A 342 -9.78 -4.81 15.30
N PRO A 343 -9.87 -5.50 14.16
CA PRO A 343 -11.16 -5.96 13.64
C PRO A 343 -11.88 -6.86 14.66
N GLN A 344 -13.20 -6.71 14.77
CA GLN A 344 -14.01 -7.54 15.70
C GLN A 344 -13.75 -9.05 15.52
N ARG A 345 -13.54 -9.50 14.26
CA ARG A 345 -13.20 -10.89 13.97
C ARG A 345 -11.86 -11.30 14.57
N PHE A 346 -10.85 -10.42 14.54
CA PHE A 346 -9.54 -10.68 15.16
C PHE A 346 -9.71 -10.86 16.68
N SER A 347 -10.35 -9.89 17.32
CA SER A 347 -10.60 -9.91 18.77
C SER A 347 -11.45 -11.12 19.20
N ALA A 348 -12.46 -11.51 18.41
CA ALA A 348 -13.29 -12.68 18.68
C ALA A 348 -12.47 -13.98 18.60
N ILE A 349 -11.59 -14.12 17.61
CA ILE A 349 -10.70 -15.29 17.49
C ILE A 349 -9.72 -15.33 18.65
N GLY A 350 -9.04 -14.23 18.98
CA GLY A 350 -8.09 -14.18 20.09
C GLY A 350 -8.74 -14.59 21.42
N ARG A 351 -9.89 -14.03 21.76
CA ARG A 351 -10.64 -14.43 22.96
C ARG A 351 -11.09 -15.88 22.91
N GLY A 352 -11.55 -16.36 21.78
CA GLY A 352 -11.96 -17.77 21.60
C GLY A 352 -10.82 -18.79 21.68
N LEU A 353 -9.57 -18.31 21.57
CA LEU A 353 -8.35 -19.09 21.79
C LEU A 353 -7.79 -18.90 23.20
N GLY A 354 -8.53 -18.29 24.13
CA GLY A 354 -8.15 -18.12 25.52
C GLY A 354 -7.39 -16.84 25.84
N GLY A 355 -7.32 -15.88 24.91
CA GLY A 355 -6.66 -14.59 25.13
C GLY A 355 -7.41 -13.68 26.11
N ALA A 356 -6.65 -12.93 26.93
CA ALA A 356 -7.18 -11.95 27.86
C ALA A 356 -7.87 -10.77 27.17
N ARG A 357 -8.90 -10.19 27.80
CA ARG A 357 -9.67 -9.10 27.18
C ARG A 357 -8.83 -7.85 26.91
N ASP A 358 -7.89 -7.52 27.78
CA ASP A 358 -7.19 -6.23 27.77
C ASP A 358 -6.11 -6.11 26.69
N GLN A 359 -5.57 -7.20 26.20
CA GLN A 359 -4.54 -7.20 25.14
C GLN A 359 -5.09 -7.30 23.71
N ILE A 360 -6.37 -7.62 23.58
CA ILE A 360 -7.03 -7.82 22.27
C ILE A 360 -7.89 -6.61 21.87
N THR A 361 -8.02 -5.60 22.74
CA THR A 361 -8.88 -4.43 22.54
C THR A 361 -8.14 -3.10 22.39
N SER A 362 -6.82 -3.08 22.53
CA SER A 362 -5.99 -1.85 22.40
C SER A 362 -5.50 -1.60 20.98
#